data_d2b47d269919dd60d573ab620510c0bd
#
_entry.id   d2b47d269919dd60d573ab620510c0bd
#
_cell.length_a   1.000
_cell.length_b   1.000
_cell.length_c   1.000
_cell.angle_alpha   90.00
_cell.angle_beta   90.00
_cell.angle_gamma   90.00
#
_symmetry.space_group_name_H-M   'P 1'
#
loop_
_entity.id
_entity.type
_entity.pdbx_description
1 polymer ?
#
loop_
_entity_poly.entity_id
_entity_poly.type
_entity_poly.pdbx_seq_one_letter_code
_entity_poly.pdbx_strand_id
1 'polypeptide(L)'
;MNPQNNIKIFIVDDHAVVRQGLKHIVSQAKDLEVVGEAENGWDALENIPGQEIDVVLMDIEMPHKTGLEALVQLKSMSPKLPVIILSIFEEEQYGIRLIQSGAAGYLSKTCPPEQLIEAVRKVAEGGKYISPSLGEKLVMSIVSNSGTSVHENLSNREYQVFFMLASGKKVKEVAKDLSIS
;
A
#
# COMPACT_ATOMS: atom_id res chain seq x y z
N MET A 1 4.10 -7.82 28.04
CA MET A 1 4.75 -7.12 26.92
C MET A 1 6.23 -7.03 27.23
N ASN A 2 7.07 -7.61 26.41
CA ASN A 2 8.51 -7.55 26.58
C ASN A 2 9.01 -6.18 26.11
N PRO A 3 9.76 -5.40 26.88
CA PRO A 3 10.01 -3.98 26.60
C PRO A 3 11.16 -3.70 25.62
N GLN A 4 11.44 -4.54 24.65
CA GLN A 4 12.63 -4.37 23.80
C GLN A 4 12.48 -4.78 22.34
N ASN A 5 11.29 -4.89 21.78
CA ASN A 5 11.19 -5.16 20.34
C ASN A 5 10.36 -4.07 19.66
N ASN A 6 11.04 -3.09 19.08
CA ASN A 6 10.38 -2.08 18.25
C ASN A 6 9.75 -2.75 17.03
N ILE A 7 8.60 -2.26 16.59
CA ILE A 7 7.99 -2.67 15.33
C ILE A 7 8.87 -2.16 14.19
N LYS A 8 9.44 -3.07 13.43
CA LYS A 8 10.36 -2.80 12.31
C LYS A 8 9.60 -2.48 11.04
N ILE A 9 9.78 -1.28 10.53
CA ILE A 9 9.05 -0.74 9.37
C ILE A 9 9.99 -0.60 8.18
N PHE A 10 9.54 -1.05 7.02
CA PHE A 10 10.20 -0.80 5.73
C PHE A 10 9.33 0.15 4.88
N ILE A 11 9.93 1.19 4.31
CA ILE A 11 9.21 2.23 3.54
C ILE A 11 9.53 2.08 2.06
N VAL A 12 8.49 2.08 1.22
CA VAL A 12 8.60 2.02 -0.24
C VAL A 12 7.81 3.17 -0.86
N ASP A 13 8.50 4.15 -1.42
CA ASP A 13 7.91 5.34 -2.07
C ASP A 13 8.96 5.98 -2.97
N ASP A 14 8.61 6.40 -4.18
CA ASP A 14 9.57 7.01 -5.12
C ASP A 14 9.91 8.47 -4.77
N HIS A 15 9.09 9.11 -3.90
CA HIS A 15 9.29 10.49 -3.47
C HIS A 15 10.16 10.58 -2.21
N ALA A 16 11.40 11.02 -2.33
CA ALA A 16 12.32 11.16 -1.19
C ALA A 16 11.76 12.03 -0.05
N VAL A 17 10.99 13.08 -0.37
CA VAL A 17 10.36 13.96 0.64
C VAL A 17 9.31 13.20 1.45
N VAL A 18 8.53 12.33 0.80
CA VAL A 18 7.52 11.49 1.48
C VAL A 18 8.23 10.49 2.40
N ARG A 19 9.27 9.81 1.93
CA ARG A 19 10.06 8.88 2.78
C ARG A 19 10.62 9.58 4.02
N GLN A 20 11.18 10.80 3.86
CA GLN A 20 11.67 11.58 5.01
C GLN A 20 10.55 11.98 5.96
N GLY A 21 9.39 12.38 5.45
CA GLY A 21 8.20 12.67 6.26
C GLY A 21 7.74 11.46 7.06
N LEU A 22 7.65 10.29 6.43
CA LEU A 22 7.27 9.04 7.08
C LEU A 22 8.28 8.63 8.18
N LYS A 23 9.59 8.74 7.91
CA LYS A 23 10.64 8.51 8.91
C LYS A 23 10.49 9.45 10.10
N HIS A 24 10.19 10.72 9.86
CA HIS A 24 9.96 11.68 10.93
C HIS A 24 8.75 11.30 11.77
N ILE A 25 7.62 10.93 11.15
CA ILE A 25 6.41 10.48 11.86
C ILE A 25 6.72 9.24 12.72
N VAL A 26 7.37 8.22 12.14
CA VAL A 26 7.74 6.99 12.84
C VAL A 26 8.65 7.29 14.04
N SER A 27 9.61 8.22 13.90
CA SER A 27 10.55 8.57 14.97
C SER A 27 9.89 9.23 16.21
N GLN A 28 8.66 9.71 16.09
CA GLN A 28 7.89 10.25 17.22
C GLN A 28 7.33 9.15 18.13
N ALA A 29 7.25 7.91 17.66
CA ALA A 29 6.78 6.77 18.44
C ALA A 29 7.97 5.90 18.88
N LYS A 30 8.15 5.74 20.17
CA LYS A 30 9.31 5.02 20.77
C LYS A 30 9.33 3.52 20.50
N ASP A 31 8.20 2.97 20.11
CA ASP A 31 7.97 1.55 19.84
C ASP A 31 8.06 1.20 18.35
N LEU A 32 8.37 2.18 17.49
CA LEU A 32 8.48 2.02 16.05
C LEU A 32 9.89 2.34 15.56
N GLU A 33 10.36 1.63 14.54
CA GLU A 33 11.68 1.83 13.95
C GLU A 33 11.65 1.60 12.44
N VAL A 34 12.23 2.52 11.67
CA VAL A 34 12.43 2.32 10.23
C VAL A 34 13.74 1.59 10.01
N VAL A 35 13.67 0.36 9.49
CA VAL A 35 14.84 -0.51 9.27
C VAL A 35 15.34 -0.50 7.83
N GLY A 36 14.56 0.07 6.89
CA GLY A 36 14.99 0.19 5.51
C GLY A 36 14.01 0.99 4.66
N GLU A 37 14.46 1.30 3.46
CA GLU A 37 13.64 1.99 2.45
C GLU A 37 13.99 1.55 1.04
N ALA A 38 13.04 1.73 0.11
CA ALA A 38 13.22 1.53 -1.33
C ALA A 38 12.52 2.65 -2.11
N GLU A 39 13.01 2.93 -3.32
CA GLU A 39 12.49 4.00 -4.18
C GLU A 39 11.51 3.49 -5.24
N ASN A 40 11.36 2.18 -5.37
CA ASN A 40 10.47 1.56 -6.35
C ASN A 40 10.16 0.10 -5.96
N GLY A 41 9.21 -0.50 -6.69
CA GLY A 41 8.79 -1.87 -6.41
C GLY A 41 9.85 -2.94 -6.67
N TRP A 42 10.83 -2.71 -7.55
CA TRP A 42 11.91 -3.65 -7.80
C TRP A 42 12.87 -3.72 -6.63
N ASP A 43 13.34 -2.55 -6.17
CA ASP A 43 14.22 -2.44 -5.01
C ASP A 43 13.56 -3.02 -3.75
N ALA A 44 12.26 -2.80 -3.59
CA ALA A 44 11.50 -3.39 -2.49
C ALA A 44 11.54 -4.93 -2.53
N LEU A 45 11.33 -5.54 -3.70
CA LEU A 45 11.35 -7.00 -3.85
C LEU A 45 12.74 -7.61 -3.68
N GLU A 46 13.79 -6.85 -3.95
CA GLU A 46 15.17 -7.28 -3.75
C GLU A 46 15.59 -7.13 -2.27
N ASN A 47 15.22 -6.02 -1.63
CA ASN A 47 15.74 -5.65 -0.31
C ASN A 47 14.91 -6.20 0.86
N ILE A 48 13.59 -6.43 0.71
CA ILE A 48 12.72 -6.90 1.80
C ILE A 48 12.97 -8.36 2.17
N PRO A 49 13.13 -9.32 1.22
CA PRO A 49 13.30 -10.73 1.57
C PRO A 49 14.54 -10.98 2.42
N GLY A 50 14.37 -11.74 3.49
CA GLY A 50 15.46 -12.09 4.40
C GLY A 50 15.77 -11.05 5.48
N GLN A 51 15.09 -9.90 5.49
CA GLN A 51 15.17 -8.94 6.58
C GLN A 51 14.07 -9.20 7.62
N GLU A 52 14.36 -8.85 8.87
CA GLU A 52 13.37 -8.83 9.95
C GLU A 52 12.53 -7.56 9.85
N ILE A 53 11.37 -7.66 9.21
CA ILE A 53 10.43 -6.56 8.98
C ILE A 53 9.06 -6.99 9.49
N ASP A 54 8.43 -6.13 10.29
CA ASP A 54 7.09 -6.39 10.83
C ASP A 54 6.00 -5.76 9.96
N VAL A 55 6.25 -4.61 9.34
CA VAL A 55 5.28 -3.89 8.49
C VAL A 55 5.99 -3.20 7.33
N VAL A 56 5.39 -3.27 6.15
CA VAL A 56 5.79 -2.48 4.98
C VAL A 56 4.79 -1.35 4.76
N LEU A 57 5.28 -0.12 4.65
CA LEU A 57 4.53 1.04 4.14
C LEU A 57 4.86 1.19 2.66
N MET A 58 3.88 1.09 1.78
CA MET A 58 4.12 1.04 0.33
C MET A 58 3.23 2.01 -0.42
N ASP A 59 3.85 2.89 -1.20
CA ASP A 59 3.14 3.70 -2.18
C ASP A 59 2.56 2.82 -3.28
N ILE A 60 1.36 3.19 -3.75
CA ILE A 60 0.75 2.52 -4.90
C ILE A 60 1.26 3.07 -6.23
N GLU A 61 1.60 4.38 -6.28
CA GLU A 61 2.01 5.07 -7.50
C GLU A 61 3.53 5.19 -7.58
N MET A 62 4.16 4.18 -8.13
CA MET A 62 5.60 4.20 -8.37
C MET A 62 5.91 3.95 -9.85
N PRO A 63 6.98 4.55 -10.40
CA PRO A 63 7.41 4.30 -11.78
C PRO A 63 7.85 2.84 -11.97
N HIS A 64 7.78 2.37 -13.20
CA HIS A 64 8.20 1.04 -13.66
C HIS A 64 7.39 -0.12 -13.07
N LYS A 65 7.43 -0.34 -11.77
CA LYS A 65 6.67 -1.37 -11.06
C LYS A 65 5.75 -0.73 -10.02
N THR A 66 4.46 -0.86 -10.24
CA THR A 66 3.45 -0.27 -9.36
C THR A 66 3.42 -0.94 -7.98
N GLY A 67 2.94 -0.21 -6.97
CA GLY A 67 2.79 -0.77 -5.63
C GLY A 67 1.87 -2.00 -5.59
N LEU A 68 0.84 -2.05 -6.45
CA LEU A 68 -0.03 -3.21 -6.54
C LEU A 68 0.70 -4.45 -7.10
N GLU A 69 1.52 -4.27 -8.14
CA GLU A 69 2.34 -5.37 -8.69
C GLU A 69 3.39 -5.84 -7.69
N ALA A 70 4.02 -4.90 -7.00
CA ALA A 70 4.98 -5.19 -5.93
C ALA A 70 4.30 -5.91 -4.75
N LEU A 71 3.12 -5.47 -4.33
CA LEU A 71 2.32 -6.11 -3.29
C LEU A 71 2.04 -7.58 -3.63
N VAL A 72 1.48 -7.86 -4.81
CA VAL A 72 1.14 -9.24 -5.23
C VAL A 72 2.38 -10.13 -5.20
N GLN A 73 3.50 -9.64 -5.73
CA GLN A 73 4.75 -10.38 -5.76
C GLN A 73 5.35 -10.57 -4.36
N LEU A 74 5.34 -9.53 -3.53
CA LEU A 74 5.81 -9.60 -2.14
C LEU A 74 4.97 -10.59 -1.33
N LYS A 75 3.65 -10.62 -1.53
CA LYS A 75 2.75 -11.57 -0.85
C LYS A 75 2.96 -13.02 -1.30
N SER A 76 3.44 -13.25 -2.53
CA SER A 76 3.82 -14.59 -2.96
C SER A 76 5.12 -15.07 -2.31
N MET A 77 6.07 -14.16 -2.04
CA MET A 77 7.38 -14.47 -1.43
C MET A 77 7.29 -14.50 0.10
N SER A 78 6.51 -13.60 0.68
CA SER A 78 6.34 -13.39 2.12
C SER A 78 4.86 -13.24 2.48
N PRO A 79 4.07 -14.34 2.48
CA PRO A 79 2.60 -14.27 2.64
C PRO A 79 2.14 -13.63 3.96
N LYS A 80 2.94 -13.76 5.01
CA LYS A 80 2.61 -13.27 6.35
C LYS A 80 3.01 -11.81 6.59
N LEU A 81 3.93 -11.25 5.78
CA LEU A 81 4.41 -9.87 5.96
C LEU A 81 3.28 -8.87 5.69
N PRO A 82 2.86 -8.07 6.69
CA PRO A 82 1.81 -7.09 6.49
C PRO A 82 2.29 -5.92 5.61
N VAL A 83 1.43 -5.48 4.70
CA VAL A 83 1.68 -4.32 3.83
C VAL A 83 0.53 -3.34 3.99
N ILE A 84 0.83 -2.12 4.40
CA ILE A 84 -0.08 -0.97 4.39
C ILE A 84 0.19 -0.18 3.11
N ILE A 85 -0.84 0.05 2.33
CA ILE A 85 -0.76 0.89 1.14
C ILE A 85 -1.00 2.34 1.52
N LEU A 86 -0.12 3.21 1.03
CA LEU A 86 -0.25 4.66 1.08
C LEU A 86 -0.62 5.18 -0.31
N SER A 87 -1.61 6.08 -0.40
CA SER A 87 -2.04 6.63 -1.68
C SER A 87 -2.61 8.04 -1.52
N ILE A 88 -2.53 8.82 -2.59
CA ILE A 88 -3.25 10.10 -2.69
C ILE A 88 -4.70 9.91 -3.16
N PHE A 89 -5.03 8.74 -3.70
CA PHE A 89 -6.39 8.42 -4.12
C PHE A 89 -7.27 8.05 -2.94
N GLU A 90 -8.58 8.21 -3.15
CA GLU A 90 -9.57 7.78 -2.17
C GLU A 90 -9.63 6.24 -2.09
N GLU A 91 -9.78 5.72 -0.87
CA GLU A 91 -9.87 4.29 -0.57
C GLU A 91 -10.95 3.58 -1.39
N GLU A 92 -12.02 4.29 -1.71
CA GLU A 92 -13.16 3.77 -2.47
C GLU A 92 -12.81 3.26 -3.87
N GLN A 93 -11.73 3.72 -4.40
CA GLN A 93 -11.31 3.51 -5.78
C GLN A 93 -10.41 2.28 -5.94
N TYR A 94 -9.46 2.11 -5.05
CA TYR A 94 -8.47 1.03 -5.11
C TYR A 94 -8.57 0.05 -3.94
N GLY A 95 -9.21 0.46 -2.85
CA GLY A 95 -9.15 -0.24 -1.57
C GLY A 95 -9.58 -1.70 -1.66
N ILE A 96 -10.72 -1.99 -2.32
CA ILE A 96 -11.24 -3.37 -2.45
C ILE A 96 -10.18 -4.26 -3.12
N ARG A 97 -9.67 -3.82 -4.27
CA ARG A 97 -8.70 -4.61 -5.06
C ARG A 97 -7.39 -4.83 -4.31
N LEU A 98 -6.92 -3.79 -3.60
CA LEU A 98 -5.69 -3.89 -2.81
C LEU A 98 -5.84 -4.85 -1.62
N ILE A 99 -6.95 -4.80 -0.90
CA ILE A 99 -7.23 -5.71 0.21
C ILE A 99 -7.39 -7.16 -0.31
N GLN A 100 -8.07 -7.36 -1.43
CA GLN A 100 -8.18 -8.66 -2.08
C GLN A 100 -6.82 -9.18 -2.57
N SER A 101 -5.92 -8.29 -2.98
CA SER A 101 -4.54 -8.61 -3.35
C SER A 101 -3.62 -8.88 -2.16
N GLY A 102 -4.14 -8.80 -0.92
CA GLY A 102 -3.44 -9.16 0.30
C GLY A 102 -2.89 -7.98 1.12
N ALA A 103 -3.24 -6.74 0.81
CA ALA A 103 -2.91 -5.62 1.68
C ALA A 103 -3.50 -5.81 3.08
N ALA A 104 -2.75 -5.37 4.09
CA ALA A 104 -3.18 -5.38 5.47
C ALA A 104 -3.89 -4.09 5.87
N GLY A 105 -3.68 -3.02 5.13
CA GLY A 105 -4.33 -1.74 5.34
C GLY A 105 -4.22 -0.82 4.14
N TYR A 106 -5.04 0.23 4.18
CA TYR A 106 -5.03 1.34 3.23
C TYR A 106 -5.10 2.66 4.00
N LEU A 107 -4.25 3.61 3.64
CA LEU A 107 -4.23 4.94 4.21
C LEU A 107 -4.02 6.00 3.12
N SER A 108 -4.67 7.15 3.30
CA SER A 108 -4.33 8.33 2.52
C SER A 108 -2.94 8.85 2.92
N LYS A 109 -2.14 9.29 1.97
CA LYS A 109 -0.87 10.02 2.24
C LYS A 109 -1.08 11.34 3.00
N THR A 110 -2.33 11.81 3.07
CA THR A 110 -2.73 13.02 3.81
C THR A 110 -3.31 12.69 5.19
N CYS A 111 -3.28 11.43 5.63
CA CYS A 111 -3.78 11.06 6.95
C CYS A 111 -2.96 11.72 8.08
N PRO A 112 -3.59 12.00 9.24
CA PRO A 112 -2.86 12.48 10.41
C PRO A 112 -1.77 11.49 10.85
N PRO A 113 -0.62 11.97 11.39
CA PRO A 113 0.46 11.13 11.87
C PRO A 113 0.02 10.05 12.87
N GLU A 114 -0.91 10.39 13.75
CA GLU A 114 -1.44 9.48 14.76
C GLU A 114 -2.16 8.29 14.14
N GLN A 115 -2.87 8.54 13.03
CA GLN A 115 -3.58 7.49 12.29
C GLN A 115 -2.61 6.50 11.62
N LEU A 116 -1.49 6.99 11.09
CA LEU A 116 -0.44 6.13 10.53
C LEU A 116 0.16 5.23 11.62
N ILE A 117 0.49 5.81 12.77
CA ILE A 117 1.07 5.08 13.91
C ILE A 117 0.09 4.00 14.42
N GLU A 118 -1.20 4.35 14.56
CA GLU A 118 -2.26 3.41 14.95
C GLU A 118 -2.38 2.25 13.97
N ALA A 119 -2.40 2.56 12.67
CA ALA A 119 -2.49 1.56 11.61
C ALA A 119 -1.32 0.57 11.65
N VAL A 120 -0.09 1.09 11.80
CA VAL A 120 1.13 0.27 11.90
C VAL A 120 1.03 -0.70 13.08
N ARG A 121 0.66 -0.22 14.27
CA ARG A 121 0.50 -1.06 15.47
C ARG A 121 -0.55 -2.16 15.26
N LYS A 122 -1.73 -1.77 14.79
CA LYS A 122 -2.83 -2.71 14.54
C LYS A 122 -2.44 -3.82 13.56
N VAL A 123 -1.74 -3.44 12.50
CA VAL A 123 -1.35 -4.38 11.44
C VAL A 123 -0.18 -5.28 11.87
N ALA A 124 0.76 -4.75 12.66
CA ALA A 124 1.84 -5.55 13.27
C ALA A 124 1.31 -6.64 14.22
N GLU A 125 0.18 -6.39 14.89
CA GLU A 125 -0.53 -7.37 15.74
C GLU A 125 -1.36 -8.38 14.93
N GLY A 126 -1.31 -8.34 13.59
CA GLY A 126 -2.05 -9.23 12.70
C GLY A 126 -3.46 -8.76 12.34
N GLY A 127 -3.85 -7.54 12.77
CA GLY A 127 -5.12 -6.93 12.38
C GLY A 127 -5.12 -6.39 10.95
N LYS A 128 -6.28 -5.86 10.54
CA LYS A 128 -6.45 -5.11 9.29
C LYS A 128 -6.82 -3.66 9.62
N TYR A 129 -6.24 -2.72 8.86
CA TYR A 129 -6.58 -1.30 8.98
C TYR A 129 -7.26 -0.81 7.71
N ILE A 130 -8.58 -0.79 7.74
CA ILE A 130 -9.47 -0.33 6.67
C ILE A 130 -10.56 0.56 7.25
N SER A 131 -11.10 1.47 6.44
CA SER A 131 -12.25 2.27 6.87
C SER A 131 -13.51 1.40 7.04
N PRO A 132 -14.49 1.82 7.85
CA PRO A 132 -15.77 1.15 7.94
C PRO A 132 -16.46 1.05 6.57
N SER A 133 -16.40 2.11 5.76
CA SER A 133 -16.97 2.16 4.42
C SER A 133 -16.39 1.08 3.49
N LEU A 134 -15.07 0.92 3.48
CA LEU A 134 -14.43 -0.14 2.69
C LEU A 134 -14.77 -1.53 3.22
N GLY A 135 -14.88 -1.68 4.54
CA GLY A 135 -15.30 -2.94 5.18
C GLY A 135 -16.69 -3.38 4.73
N GLU A 136 -17.67 -2.47 4.70
CA GLU A 136 -19.02 -2.73 4.20
C GLU A 136 -19.02 -3.14 2.73
N LYS A 137 -18.27 -2.43 1.88
CA LYS A 137 -18.14 -2.75 0.45
C LYS A 137 -17.49 -4.11 0.22
N LEU A 138 -16.49 -4.48 1.01
CA LEU A 138 -15.87 -5.81 0.95
C LEU A 138 -16.87 -6.91 1.30
N VAL A 139 -17.65 -6.73 2.36
CA VAL A 139 -18.70 -7.69 2.73
C VAL A 139 -19.73 -7.82 1.61
N MET A 140 -20.21 -6.69 1.05
CA MET A 140 -21.15 -6.71 -0.07
C MET A 140 -20.56 -7.39 -1.31
N SER A 141 -19.29 -7.18 -1.63
CA SER A 141 -18.63 -7.83 -2.77
C SER A 141 -18.56 -9.36 -2.63
N ILE A 142 -18.43 -9.86 -1.40
CA ILE A 142 -18.44 -11.30 -1.10
C ILE A 142 -19.86 -11.89 -1.20
N VAL A 143 -20.85 -11.15 -0.68
CA VAL A 143 -22.26 -11.61 -0.64
C VAL A 143 -22.92 -11.55 -2.01
N SER A 144 -22.59 -10.53 -2.81
CA SER A 144 -23.28 -10.31 -4.08
C SER A 144 -22.85 -11.26 -5.20
N ASN A 145 -21.85 -12.12 -5.05
CA ASN A 145 -21.39 -13.16 -6.01
C ASN A 145 -21.91 -13.03 -7.47
N SER A 146 -22.35 -11.83 -7.85
CA SER A 146 -23.14 -11.52 -9.04
C SER A 146 -22.58 -10.31 -9.76
N GLY A 147 -21.89 -10.62 -10.84
CA GLY A 147 -21.58 -9.66 -11.88
C GLY A 147 -20.22 -9.01 -11.69
N THR A 148 -19.20 -9.65 -12.25
CA THR A 148 -17.93 -9.01 -12.58
C THR A 148 -18.20 -7.67 -13.24
N SER A 149 -17.95 -6.59 -12.53
CA SER A 149 -17.92 -5.29 -13.19
C SER A 149 -16.86 -5.34 -14.28
N VAL A 150 -17.12 -4.73 -15.42
CA VAL A 150 -16.26 -4.82 -16.63
C VAL A 150 -14.79 -4.54 -16.31
N HIS A 151 -14.51 -3.70 -15.30
CA HIS A 151 -13.17 -3.35 -14.86
C HIS A 151 -12.50 -4.39 -13.93
N GLU A 152 -13.23 -5.39 -13.41
CA GLU A 152 -12.63 -6.48 -12.62
C GLU A 152 -11.77 -7.42 -13.49
N ASN A 153 -12.06 -7.48 -14.80
CA ASN A 153 -11.28 -8.27 -15.77
C ASN A 153 -9.98 -7.58 -16.22
N LEU A 154 -9.78 -6.31 -15.86
CA LEU A 154 -8.56 -5.59 -16.21
C LEU A 154 -7.38 -6.12 -15.39
N SER A 155 -6.23 -6.29 -16.03
CA SER A 155 -4.96 -6.47 -15.32
C SER A 155 -4.70 -5.28 -14.38
N ASN A 156 -3.80 -5.45 -13.43
CA ASN A 156 -3.47 -4.38 -12.49
C ASN A 156 -3.01 -3.10 -13.19
N ARG A 157 -2.26 -3.25 -14.29
CA ARG A 157 -1.77 -2.11 -15.09
C ARG A 157 -2.90 -1.43 -15.88
N GLU A 158 -3.75 -2.20 -16.53
CA GLU A 158 -4.92 -1.68 -17.24
C GLU A 158 -5.89 -0.98 -16.30
N TYR A 159 -6.10 -1.54 -15.12
CA TYR A 159 -6.93 -0.92 -14.08
C TYR A 159 -6.35 0.44 -13.63
N GLN A 160 -5.04 0.53 -13.44
CA GLN A 160 -4.38 1.78 -13.08
C GLN A 160 -4.54 2.83 -14.18
N VAL A 161 -4.28 2.47 -15.45
CA VAL A 161 -4.48 3.35 -16.60
C VAL A 161 -5.93 3.80 -16.70
N PHE A 162 -6.87 2.85 -16.65
CA PHE A 162 -8.31 3.13 -16.68
C PHE A 162 -8.69 4.15 -15.61
N PHE A 163 -8.20 3.93 -14.41
CA PHE A 163 -8.53 4.78 -13.27
C PHE A 163 -7.96 6.19 -13.39
N MET A 164 -6.69 6.33 -13.79
CA MET A 164 -6.08 7.64 -14.00
C MET A 164 -6.82 8.44 -15.08
N LEU A 165 -7.26 7.78 -16.17
CA LEU A 165 -8.09 8.40 -17.21
C LEU A 165 -9.47 8.79 -16.69
N ALA A 166 -10.12 7.91 -15.93
CA ALA A 166 -11.43 8.18 -15.31
C ALA A 166 -11.40 9.33 -14.30
N SER A 167 -10.25 9.54 -13.64
CA SER A 167 -9.99 10.68 -12.74
C SER A 167 -9.66 11.98 -13.48
N GLY A 168 -9.71 11.99 -14.82
CA GLY A 168 -9.51 13.17 -15.65
C GLY A 168 -8.06 13.46 -16.04
N LYS A 169 -7.10 12.58 -15.72
CA LYS A 169 -5.72 12.72 -16.24
C LYS A 169 -5.69 12.52 -17.74
N LYS A 170 -4.89 13.32 -18.43
CA LYS A 170 -4.71 13.19 -19.89
C LYS A 170 -3.80 12.01 -20.20
N VAL A 171 -4.01 11.37 -21.36
CA VAL A 171 -3.20 10.21 -21.80
C VAL A 171 -1.69 10.46 -21.68
N LYS A 172 -1.23 11.67 -22.07
CA LYS A 172 0.19 12.04 -21.97
C LYS A 172 0.70 12.11 -20.52
N GLU A 173 -0.14 12.54 -19.60
CA GLU A 173 0.17 12.60 -18.16
C GLU A 173 0.23 11.18 -17.59
N VAL A 174 -0.75 10.34 -17.93
CA VAL A 174 -0.75 8.92 -17.55
C VAL A 174 0.49 8.21 -18.09
N ALA A 175 0.83 8.42 -19.37
CA ALA A 175 2.02 7.83 -19.96
C ALA A 175 3.30 8.26 -19.25
N LYS A 176 3.41 9.54 -18.86
CA LYS A 176 4.55 10.06 -18.11
C LYS A 176 4.62 9.47 -16.73
N ASP A 177 3.51 9.49 -15.97
CA ASP A 177 3.45 9.01 -14.57
C ASP A 177 3.73 7.50 -14.50
N LEU A 178 3.30 6.77 -15.51
CA LEU A 178 3.52 5.32 -15.57
C LEU A 178 4.79 4.91 -16.32
N SER A 179 5.58 5.88 -16.78
CA SER A 179 6.81 5.64 -17.58
C SER A 179 6.58 4.71 -18.79
N ILE A 180 5.47 4.92 -19.51
CA ILE A 180 5.11 4.21 -20.74
C ILE A 180 5.07 5.16 -21.93
N SER A 181 5.42 4.64 -23.11
CA SER A 181 5.41 5.39 -24.37
C SER A 181 4.11 5.22 -25.13
#